data_6b75d839322f44d2d158c4a5c95cedae
#
_entry.id   6b75d839322f44d2d158c4a5c95cedae
#
_cell.length_a   1.000
_cell.length_b   1.000
_cell.length_c   1.000
_cell.angle_alpha   90.00
_cell.angle_beta   90.00
_cell.angle_gamma   90.00
#
_symmetry.space_group_name_H-M   'P 1'
#
loop_
_entity.id
_entity.type
_entity.pdbx_description
1 polymer ?
#
loop_
_entity_poly.entity_id
_entity_poly.type
_entity_poly.pdbx_seq_one_letter_code
_entity_poly.pdbx_strand_id
1 'polypeptide(L)'
;MALLKVSNVSKSYDGRKIIDNINLELNKGEIVSLLGVSGVGKTTLFQVISGLVKPDNGTVELNGKNITGISGEVGYMLQKDLLVQYKTVLDNVALPLVIRGEKKKVAREKVSQLFPKFGLNGTQNKYPSQLSGGMRQRAAFLRTYLFSNEINLLDEPFSALDAITKGELH
;
A
#
# COMPACT_ATOMS: atom_id res chain seq x y z
N MET A 1 20.03 9.37 8.85
CA MET A 1 19.11 10.32 8.18
C MET A 1 17.80 9.59 7.96
N ALA A 2 16.68 10.12 8.43
CA ALA A 2 15.39 9.46 8.29
C ALA A 2 15.03 9.26 6.81
N LEU A 3 14.52 8.07 6.47
CA LEU A 3 14.00 7.77 5.14
C LEU A 3 12.71 8.55 4.88
N LEU A 4 11.77 8.48 5.83
CA LEU A 4 10.52 9.25 5.82
C LEU A 4 10.47 10.14 7.05
N LYS A 5 10.08 11.39 6.85
CA LYS A 5 9.83 12.34 7.93
C LYS A 5 8.49 13.03 7.72
N VAL A 6 7.64 12.93 8.73
CA VAL A 6 6.34 13.62 8.81
C VAL A 6 6.46 14.65 9.93
N SER A 7 6.22 15.91 9.62
CA SER A 7 6.42 17.02 10.57
C SER A 7 5.17 17.88 10.70
N ASN A 8 4.62 17.93 11.93
CA ASN A 8 3.48 18.76 12.33
C ASN A 8 2.26 18.64 11.42
N VAL A 9 2.01 17.43 10.89
CA VAL A 9 0.92 17.18 9.94
C VAL A 9 -0.42 17.20 10.64
N SER A 10 -1.33 18.01 10.11
CA SER A 10 -2.73 18.11 10.55
C SER A 10 -3.66 18.04 9.35
N LYS A 11 -4.85 17.43 9.56
CA LYS A 11 -5.90 17.35 8.55
C LYS A 11 -7.28 17.38 9.20
N SER A 12 -8.15 18.21 8.64
CA SER A 12 -9.55 18.34 9.05
C SER A 12 -10.47 18.08 7.85
N TYR A 13 -11.70 17.62 8.12
CA TYR A 13 -12.80 17.52 7.17
C TYR A 13 -14.04 18.13 7.82
N ASP A 14 -14.73 18.98 7.10
CA ASP A 14 -15.96 19.66 7.54
C ASP A 14 -15.81 20.30 8.94
N GLY A 15 -14.67 20.96 9.17
CA GLY A 15 -14.35 21.61 10.45
C GLY A 15 -13.94 20.66 11.58
N ARG A 16 -14.04 19.35 11.39
CA ARG A 16 -13.60 18.35 12.37
C ARG A 16 -12.15 17.93 12.11
N LYS A 17 -11.30 18.14 13.11
CA LYS A 17 -9.92 17.69 13.08
C LYS A 17 -9.85 16.16 13.17
N ILE A 18 -9.22 15.50 12.19
CA ILE A 18 -9.06 14.04 12.11
C ILE A 18 -7.67 13.62 12.59
N ILE A 19 -6.64 14.34 12.13
CA ILE A 19 -5.27 14.19 12.65
C ILE A 19 -4.74 15.57 13.01
N ASP A 20 -3.96 15.65 14.08
CA ASP A 20 -3.48 16.90 14.63
C ASP A 20 -2.03 16.81 15.08
N ASN A 21 -1.19 17.66 14.50
CA ASN A 21 0.22 17.81 14.85
C ASN A 21 1.00 16.49 14.90
N ILE A 22 0.78 15.62 13.91
CA ILE A 22 1.45 14.32 13.84
C ILE A 22 2.90 14.49 13.43
N ASN A 23 3.77 13.87 14.20
CA ASN A 23 5.20 13.79 13.93
C ASN A 23 5.63 12.32 13.91
N LEU A 24 6.33 11.90 12.87
CA LEU A 24 6.79 10.53 12.68
C LEU A 24 8.10 10.54 11.90
N GLU A 25 9.04 9.70 12.30
CA GLU A 25 10.24 9.42 11.53
C GLU A 25 10.38 7.92 11.32
N LEU A 26 10.83 7.51 10.14
CA LEU A 26 11.13 6.13 9.77
C LEU A 26 12.50 6.07 9.13
N ASN A 27 13.37 5.21 9.63
CA ASN A 27 14.68 4.96 9.03
C ASN A 27 14.62 3.80 8.04
N LYS A 28 15.64 3.70 7.20
CA LYS A 28 15.76 2.59 6.24
C LYS A 28 15.85 1.26 6.97
N GLY A 29 15.02 0.30 6.55
CA GLY A 29 14.96 -1.04 7.16
C GLY A 29 14.11 -1.13 8.42
N GLU A 30 13.48 -0.04 8.86
CA GLU A 30 12.54 -0.07 9.98
C GLU A 30 11.12 -0.43 9.53
N ILE A 31 10.37 -1.02 10.46
CA ILE A 31 8.92 -1.25 10.35
C ILE A 31 8.27 -0.51 11.51
N VAL A 32 7.34 0.38 11.19
CA VAL A 32 6.53 1.12 12.17
C VAL A 32 5.09 0.67 12.07
N SER A 33 4.50 0.27 13.20
CA SER A 33 3.08 -0.09 13.31
C SER A 33 2.30 1.04 13.94
N LEU A 34 1.24 1.50 13.26
CA LEU A 34 0.29 2.47 13.80
C LEU A 34 -0.86 1.73 14.50
N LEU A 35 -0.90 1.83 15.82
CA LEU A 35 -1.95 1.24 16.64
C LEU A 35 -3.01 2.30 17.00
N GLY A 36 -4.27 1.90 17.01
CA GLY A 36 -5.38 2.77 17.39
C GLY A 36 -6.72 2.21 16.96
N VAL A 37 -7.78 2.66 17.61
CA VAL A 37 -9.16 2.25 17.33
C VAL A 37 -9.56 2.63 15.89
N SER A 38 -10.60 1.96 15.38
CA SER A 38 -11.14 2.29 14.05
C SER A 38 -11.61 3.75 14.04
N GLY A 39 -11.34 4.46 12.93
CA GLY A 39 -11.75 5.86 12.78
C GLY A 39 -10.84 6.90 13.44
N VAL A 40 -9.73 6.51 14.10
CA VAL A 40 -8.81 7.46 14.76
C VAL A 40 -7.95 8.29 13.78
N GLY A 41 -8.05 8.06 12.47
CA GLY A 41 -7.32 8.84 11.47
C GLY A 41 -6.12 8.11 10.83
N LYS A 42 -5.88 6.82 11.11
CA LYS A 42 -4.76 6.04 10.50
C LYS A 42 -4.77 6.10 8.97
N THR A 43 -5.90 5.80 8.35
CA THR A 43 -6.09 5.86 6.90
C THR A 43 -5.86 7.27 6.36
N THR A 44 -6.33 8.30 7.06
CA THR A 44 -6.10 9.71 6.69
C THR A 44 -4.61 10.05 6.72
N LEU A 45 -3.88 9.59 7.74
CA LEU A 45 -2.43 9.78 7.82
C LEU A 45 -1.72 9.10 6.65
N PHE A 46 -2.07 7.87 6.32
CA PHE A 46 -1.51 7.16 5.15
C PHE A 46 -1.82 7.87 3.83
N GLN A 47 -3.04 8.39 3.66
CA GLN A 47 -3.41 9.17 2.47
C GLN A 47 -2.61 10.48 2.38
N VAL A 48 -2.30 11.12 3.50
CA VAL A 48 -1.44 12.31 3.52
C VAL A 48 0.01 11.93 3.18
N ILE A 49 0.56 10.88 3.79
CA ILE A 49 1.94 10.43 3.51
C ILE A 49 2.10 10.01 2.05
N SER A 50 1.10 9.32 1.47
CA SER A 50 1.12 8.89 0.06
C SER A 50 0.86 10.03 -0.94
N GLY A 51 0.54 11.24 -0.46
CA GLY A 51 0.23 12.39 -1.30
C GLY A 51 -1.14 12.37 -1.96
N LEU A 52 -2.01 11.39 -1.63
CA LEU A 52 -3.40 11.34 -2.14
C LEU A 52 -4.27 12.44 -1.54
N VAL A 53 -3.95 12.87 -0.33
CA VAL A 53 -4.63 13.96 0.36
C VAL A 53 -3.58 14.99 0.78
N LYS A 54 -3.82 16.26 0.46
CA LYS A 54 -2.97 17.35 0.93
C LYS A 54 -3.31 17.66 2.39
N PRO A 55 -2.33 17.73 3.30
CA PRO A 55 -2.55 18.17 4.67
C PRO A 55 -2.95 19.65 4.73
N ASP A 56 -3.60 20.05 5.82
CA ASP A 56 -3.91 21.46 6.09
C ASP A 56 -2.66 22.18 6.60
N ASN A 57 -1.84 21.47 7.40
CA ASN A 57 -0.55 21.96 7.90
C ASN A 57 0.48 20.83 7.91
N GLY A 58 1.75 21.20 7.98
CA GLY A 58 2.88 20.29 8.11
C GLY A 58 3.44 19.84 6.77
N THR A 59 4.47 19.00 6.84
CA THR A 59 5.22 18.51 5.68
C THR A 59 5.48 17.01 5.75
N VAL A 60 5.63 16.41 4.58
CA VAL A 60 6.09 15.03 4.40
C VAL A 60 7.35 15.06 3.54
N GLU A 61 8.42 14.44 4.03
CA GLU A 61 9.69 14.35 3.32
C GLU A 61 10.11 12.89 3.14
N LEU A 62 10.62 12.57 1.96
CA LEU A 62 11.20 11.26 1.61
C LEU A 62 12.63 11.48 1.16
N ASN A 63 13.61 10.87 1.85
CA ASN A 63 15.04 11.07 1.60
C ASN A 63 15.45 12.57 1.61
N GLY A 64 14.85 13.39 2.49
CA GLY A 64 15.09 14.83 2.57
C GLY A 64 14.41 15.65 1.46
N LYS A 65 13.68 15.03 0.51
CA LYS A 65 12.89 15.72 -0.51
C LYS A 65 11.46 15.91 0.00
N ASN A 66 10.95 17.14 -0.06
CA ASN A 66 9.55 17.41 0.27
C ASN A 66 8.63 16.79 -0.79
N ILE A 67 7.74 15.89 -0.36
CA ILE A 67 6.74 15.19 -1.18
C ILE A 67 5.31 15.53 -0.75
N THR A 68 5.11 16.58 0.04
CA THR A 68 3.79 16.97 0.57
C THR A 68 2.77 17.17 -0.55
N GLY A 69 1.73 16.33 -0.58
CA GLY A 69 0.68 16.37 -1.61
C GLY A 69 1.13 15.88 -3.00
N ILE A 70 2.29 15.25 -3.10
CA ILE A 70 2.80 14.64 -4.33
C ILE A 70 2.54 13.13 -4.26
N SER A 71 1.66 12.62 -5.14
CA SER A 71 1.38 11.20 -5.23
C SER A 71 2.40 10.47 -6.13
N GLY A 72 2.57 9.16 -5.87
CA GLY A 72 3.43 8.31 -6.71
C GLY A 72 4.85 8.09 -6.18
N GLU A 73 5.25 8.76 -5.11
CA GLU A 73 6.57 8.58 -4.47
C GLU A 73 6.57 7.41 -3.46
N VAL A 74 5.42 7.08 -2.88
CA VAL A 74 5.23 6.09 -1.82
C VAL A 74 4.28 4.99 -2.26
N GLY A 75 4.63 3.72 -2.03
CA GLY A 75 3.72 2.60 -2.24
C GLY A 75 2.60 2.61 -1.19
N TYR A 76 1.35 2.47 -1.60
CA TYR A 76 0.22 2.44 -0.69
C TYR A 76 -0.75 1.30 -1.02
N MET A 77 -0.84 0.34 -0.10
CA MET A 77 -1.84 -0.71 -0.13
C MET A 77 -3.02 -0.28 0.72
N LEU A 78 -4.15 -0.01 0.07
CA LEU A 78 -5.40 0.31 0.75
C LEU A 78 -6.02 -0.96 1.38
N GLN A 79 -6.91 -0.78 2.34
CA GLN A 79 -7.64 -1.86 2.99
C GLN A 79 -8.40 -2.75 1.99
N LYS A 80 -8.96 -2.17 0.92
CA LYS A 80 -9.52 -2.92 -0.22
C LYS A 80 -8.41 -3.23 -1.21
N ASP A 81 -8.42 -4.45 -1.78
CA ASP A 81 -7.39 -4.92 -2.72
C ASP A 81 -7.30 -4.09 -4.02
N LEU A 82 -8.40 -3.47 -4.44
CA LEU A 82 -8.52 -2.63 -5.63
C LEU A 82 -7.84 -3.23 -6.87
N LEU A 83 -7.93 -4.56 -7.03
CA LEU A 83 -7.48 -5.21 -8.25
C LEU A 83 -8.43 -4.87 -9.40
N VAL A 84 -7.87 -4.61 -10.58
CA VAL A 84 -8.62 -4.30 -11.79
C VAL A 84 -9.31 -5.57 -12.27
N GLN A 85 -10.64 -5.62 -12.19
CA GLN A 85 -11.45 -6.85 -12.36
C GLN A 85 -11.34 -7.47 -13.75
N TYR A 86 -11.14 -6.67 -14.79
CA TYR A 86 -11.02 -7.10 -16.19
C TYR A 86 -9.57 -7.38 -16.63
N LYS A 87 -8.62 -7.33 -15.71
CA LYS A 87 -7.22 -7.74 -15.93
C LYS A 87 -6.93 -9.04 -15.20
N THR A 88 -6.06 -9.87 -15.79
CA THR A 88 -5.54 -11.04 -15.08
C THR A 88 -4.76 -10.64 -13.84
N VAL A 89 -4.57 -11.58 -12.91
CA VAL A 89 -3.76 -11.36 -11.70
C VAL A 89 -2.34 -10.95 -12.06
N LEU A 90 -1.75 -11.60 -13.07
CA LEU A 90 -0.41 -11.25 -13.56
C LEU A 90 -0.35 -9.83 -14.12
N ASP A 91 -1.36 -9.41 -14.90
CA ASP A 91 -1.41 -8.05 -15.43
C ASP A 91 -1.67 -7.00 -14.34
N ASN A 92 -2.44 -7.34 -13.30
CA ASN A 92 -2.62 -6.47 -12.14
C ASN A 92 -1.31 -6.23 -11.40
N VAL A 93 -0.58 -7.31 -11.11
CA VAL A 93 0.68 -7.22 -10.37
C VAL A 93 1.79 -6.56 -11.19
N ALA A 94 1.82 -6.78 -12.50
CA ALA A 94 2.80 -6.17 -13.40
C ALA A 94 2.53 -4.67 -13.70
N LEU A 95 1.34 -4.18 -13.36
CA LEU A 95 0.90 -2.82 -13.71
C LEU A 95 1.90 -1.71 -13.29
N PRO A 96 2.47 -1.71 -12.08
CA PRO A 96 3.43 -0.68 -11.68
C PRO A 96 4.67 -0.61 -12.58
N LEU A 97 5.19 -1.76 -12.99
CA LEU A 97 6.36 -1.82 -13.87
C LEU A 97 6.04 -1.30 -15.28
N VAL A 98 4.85 -1.64 -15.78
CA VAL A 98 4.37 -1.15 -17.08
C VAL A 98 4.15 0.36 -17.06
N ILE A 99 3.58 0.91 -15.99
CA ILE A 99 3.40 2.38 -15.81
C ILE A 99 4.75 3.11 -15.80
N ARG A 100 5.79 2.47 -15.25
CA ARG A 100 7.16 3.01 -15.27
C ARG A 100 7.88 2.86 -16.60
N GLY A 101 7.20 2.34 -17.64
CA GLY A 101 7.73 2.23 -18.99
C GLY A 101 8.36 0.87 -19.35
N GLU A 102 8.30 -0.13 -18.45
CA GLU A 102 8.76 -1.47 -18.85
C GLU A 102 7.83 -2.08 -19.91
N LYS A 103 8.42 -2.78 -20.88
CA LYS A 103 7.62 -3.54 -21.86
C LYS A 103 6.78 -4.59 -21.15
N LYS A 104 5.48 -4.65 -21.46
CA LYS A 104 4.51 -5.54 -20.80
C LYS A 104 4.99 -7.00 -20.71
N LYS A 105 5.61 -7.53 -21.77
CA LYS A 105 6.16 -8.91 -21.78
C LYS A 105 7.22 -9.09 -20.70
N VAL A 106 8.18 -8.16 -20.62
CA VAL A 106 9.28 -8.21 -19.64
C VAL A 106 8.74 -8.08 -18.20
N ALA A 107 7.84 -7.14 -17.98
CA ALA A 107 7.18 -6.96 -16.67
C ALA A 107 6.45 -8.24 -16.22
N ARG A 108 5.70 -8.88 -17.11
CA ARG A 108 5.02 -10.16 -16.84
C ARG A 108 5.99 -11.30 -16.49
N GLU A 109 7.08 -11.43 -17.22
CA GLU A 109 8.11 -12.45 -16.96
C GLU A 109 8.74 -12.26 -15.58
N LYS A 110 9.17 -11.03 -15.23
CA LYS A 110 9.72 -10.69 -13.91
C LYS A 110 8.74 -11.01 -12.79
N VAL A 111 7.50 -10.57 -12.93
CA VAL A 111 6.47 -10.74 -11.91
C VAL A 111 6.07 -12.20 -11.73
N SER A 112 5.96 -12.97 -12.81
CA SER A 112 5.60 -14.38 -12.76
C SER A 112 6.56 -15.21 -11.90
N GLN A 113 7.84 -14.86 -11.87
CA GLN A 113 8.86 -15.52 -11.04
C GLN A 113 8.64 -15.29 -9.54
N LEU A 114 7.91 -14.25 -9.16
CA LEU A 114 7.60 -13.93 -7.76
C LEU A 114 6.35 -14.66 -7.23
N PHE A 115 5.46 -15.10 -8.11
CA PHE A 115 4.18 -15.72 -7.73
C PHE A 115 4.31 -16.88 -6.75
N PRO A 116 5.26 -17.84 -6.92
CA PRO A 116 5.44 -18.93 -5.96
C PRO A 116 5.77 -18.43 -4.55
N LYS A 117 6.63 -17.40 -4.43
CA LYS A 117 7.05 -16.83 -3.14
C LYS A 117 5.89 -16.18 -2.37
N PHE A 118 4.86 -15.72 -3.10
CA PHE A 118 3.68 -15.06 -2.53
C PHE A 118 2.46 -15.99 -2.45
N GLY A 119 2.65 -17.30 -2.70
CA GLY A 119 1.55 -18.27 -2.67
C GLY A 119 0.47 -18.00 -3.73
N LEU A 120 0.88 -17.48 -4.88
CA LEU A 120 0.03 -17.13 -6.03
C LEU A 120 0.28 -18.04 -7.23
N ASN A 121 1.05 -19.13 -7.06
CA ASN A 121 1.37 -20.05 -8.15
C ASN A 121 0.11 -20.61 -8.82
N GLY A 122 0.08 -20.68 -10.14
CA GLY A 122 -1.08 -21.15 -10.92
C GLY A 122 -2.22 -20.14 -11.05
N THR A 123 -2.06 -18.89 -10.56
CA THR A 123 -3.10 -17.86 -10.67
C THR A 123 -2.81 -16.81 -11.74
N GLN A 124 -1.70 -16.91 -12.46
CA GLN A 124 -1.22 -15.89 -13.40
C GLN A 124 -2.29 -15.43 -14.40
N ASN A 125 -3.04 -16.39 -14.95
CA ASN A 125 -4.07 -16.15 -15.97
C ASN A 125 -5.48 -16.04 -15.40
N LYS A 126 -5.64 -16.15 -14.06
CA LYS A 126 -6.94 -15.97 -13.41
C LYS A 126 -7.28 -14.49 -13.28
N TYR A 127 -8.58 -14.21 -13.13
CA TYR A 127 -9.10 -12.89 -12.82
C TYR A 127 -9.32 -12.75 -11.30
N PRO A 128 -9.36 -11.52 -10.74
CA PRO A 128 -9.57 -11.29 -9.32
C PRO A 128 -10.78 -12.00 -8.73
N SER A 129 -11.89 -12.11 -9.49
CA SER A 129 -13.12 -12.81 -9.09
C SER A 129 -12.93 -14.31 -8.87
N GLN A 130 -11.87 -14.90 -9.41
CA GLN A 130 -11.56 -16.33 -9.30
C GLN A 130 -10.59 -16.63 -8.13
N LEU A 131 -10.22 -15.63 -7.35
CA LEU A 131 -9.31 -15.74 -6.22
C LEU A 131 -10.05 -15.73 -4.88
N SER A 132 -9.50 -16.41 -3.88
CA SER A 132 -9.91 -16.21 -2.49
C SER A 132 -9.53 -14.79 -2.01
N GLY A 133 -10.18 -14.32 -0.93
CA GLY A 133 -9.86 -13.02 -0.34
C GLY A 133 -8.39 -12.87 0.01
N GLY A 134 -7.79 -13.88 0.65
CA GLY A 134 -6.37 -13.89 0.98
C GLY A 134 -5.45 -13.87 -0.25
N MET A 135 -5.83 -14.56 -1.34
CA MET A 135 -5.07 -14.49 -2.60
C MET A 135 -5.14 -13.10 -3.23
N ARG A 136 -6.31 -12.45 -3.22
CA ARG A 136 -6.45 -11.07 -3.70
C ARG A 136 -5.57 -10.10 -2.89
N GLN A 137 -5.56 -10.24 -1.56
CA GLN A 137 -4.70 -9.40 -0.71
C GLN A 137 -3.22 -9.62 -1.01
N ARG A 138 -2.76 -10.88 -1.16
CA ARG A 138 -1.36 -11.15 -1.52
C ARG A 138 -1.00 -10.60 -2.90
N ALA A 139 -1.90 -10.65 -3.88
CA ALA A 139 -1.68 -10.02 -5.18
C ALA A 139 -1.60 -8.49 -5.08
N ALA A 140 -2.48 -7.85 -4.29
CA ALA A 140 -2.43 -6.41 -4.03
C ALA A 140 -1.16 -6.01 -3.30
N PHE A 141 -0.73 -6.80 -2.31
CA PHE A 141 0.53 -6.57 -1.60
C PHE A 141 1.73 -6.66 -2.56
N LEU A 142 1.82 -7.71 -3.38
CA LEU A 142 2.90 -7.85 -4.36
C LEU A 142 2.90 -6.70 -5.37
N ARG A 143 1.73 -6.25 -5.84
CA ARG A 143 1.61 -5.06 -6.70
C ARG A 143 2.16 -3.81 -6.02
N THR A 144 1.82 -3.59 -4.74
CA THR A 144 2.29 -2.43 -3.97
C THR A 144 3.80 -2.52 -3.72
N TYR A 145 4.31 -3.69 -3.39
CA TYR A 145 5.75 -3.94 -3.20
C TYR A 145 6.56 -3.60 -4.46
N LEU A 146 6.03 -3.92 -5.65
CA LEU A 146 6.66 -3.59 -6.93
C LEU A 146 6.49 -2.12 -7.33
N PHE A 147 5.57 -1.40 -6.68
CA PHE A 147 5.38 0.03 -6.94
C PHE A 147 6.49 0.87 -6.32
N SER A 148 6.90 0.62 -5.09
CA SER A 148 7.98 1.37 -4.43
C SER A 148 9.00 0.43 -3.81
N ASN A 149 10.28 0.68 -4.10
CA ASN A 149 11.38 -0.06 -3.50
C ASN A 149 11.85 0.56 -2.17
N GLU A 150 11.38 1.76 -1.82
CA GLU A 150 11.86 2.51 -0.68
C GLU A 150 10.93 2.40 0.51
N ILE A 151 9.64 2.72 0.31
CA ILE A 151 8.66 2.71 1.39
C ILE A 151 7.29 2.22 0.90
N ASN A 152 6.66 1.39 1.71
CA ASN A 152 5.31 0.91 1.47
C ASN A 152 4.44 1.10 2.72
N LEU A 153 3.30 1.74 2.55
CA LEU A 153 2.25 1.88 3.55
C LEU A 153 1.25 0.74 3.36
N LEU A 154 0.92 0.05 4.44
CA LEU A 154 0.01 -1.09 4.42
C LEU A 154 -1.16 -0.80 5.38
N ASP A 155 -2.34 -0.56 4.83
CA ASP A 155 -3.55 -0.28 5.62
C ASP A 155 -4.35 -1.59 5.81
N GLU A 156 -4.25 -2.16 7.00
CA GLU A 156 -4.86 -3.45 7.38
C GLU A 156 -4.57 -4.59 6.38
N PRO A 157 -3.29 -4.89 6.07
CA PRO A 157 -2.92 -5.78 4.97
C PRO A 157 -3.37 -7.23 5.15
N PHE A 158 -3.79 -7.62 6.36
CA PHE A 158 -4.16 -9.01 6.72
C PHE A 158 -5.60 -9.13 7.23
N SER A 159 -6.44 -8.13 7.05
CA SER A 159 -7.83 -8.14 7.54
C SER A 159 -8.69 -9.30 6.99
N ALA A 160 -8.40 -9.80 5.78
CA ALA A 160 -9.07 -10.98 5.23
C ALA A 160 -8.47 -12.33 5.68
N LEU A 161 -7.27 -12.36 6.28
CA LEU A 161 -6.67 -13.57 6.82
C LEU A 161 -7.25 -13.95 8.19
N ASP A 162 -7.68 -12.97 8.98
CA ASP A 162 -8.30 -13.20 10.30
C ASP A 162 -9.62 -13.96 10.22
N ALA A 163 -10.31 -13.94 9.07
CA ALA A 163 -11.54 -14.68 8.87
C ALA A 163 -11.32 -16.20 8.72
N ILE A 164 -10.12 -16.63 8.30
CA ILE A 164 -9.78 -18.05 8.11
C ILE A 164 -9.21 -18.64 9.41
N THR A 165 -8.42 -17.87 10.16
CA THR A 165 -7.79 -18.34 11.40
C THR A 165 -8.80 -18.49 12.54
N LYS A 166 -9.94 -17.78 12.51
CA LYS A 166 -11.02 -17.93 13.50
C LYS A 166 -11.86 -19.21 13.33
N GLY A 167 -11.77 -19.89 12.19
CA GLY A 167 -12.49 -21.14 11.92
C GLY A 167 -11.77 -22.43 12.33
N GLU A 168 -10.48 -22.37 12.67
CA GLU A 168 -9.68 -23.56 12.99
C GLU A 168 -9.34 -23.70 14.51
N LEU A 169 -9.93 -22.88 15.38
CA LEU A 169 -9.74 -22.92 16.83
C LEU A 169 -11.03 -23.29 17.60
N HIS A 170 -11.80 -24.24 17.07
CA HIS A 170 -12.88 -24.94 17.82
C HIS A 170 -12.75 -26.44 17.69
#